data_d750a5a98cf66932ed072e0c3870be80
#
_entry.id   d750a5a98cf66932ed072e0c3870be80
#
_cell.length_a   1.000
_cell.length_b   1.000
_cell.length_c   1.000
_cell.angle_alpha   90.00
_cell.angle_beta   90.00
_cell.angle_gamma   90.00
#
_symmetry.space_group_name_H-M   'P 1'
#
loop_
_entity.id
_entity.type
_entity.pdbx_description
1 polymer ?
#
loop_
_entity_poly.entity_id
_entity_poly.type
_entity_poly.pdbx_seq_one_letter_code
_entity_poly.pdbx_strand_id
1 'polypeptide(L)'
;FGDPMPVLERVWEDLYKPGLWEDLWFRWEGKPLILANPDYVKDPEMRAFFTFRRPMPDYWLGPSGPDQWSWLEVYPQHEFKNRRGETEQMSVGVAQNALPNTPGPAPMSHTRGAMGRSWHNGGKDPSPDAVKLGLNFDEQWRYALEKDPTFIFVTGWNEWIAGRFQKWSIYTDETSYYPGGLFVDQYTQEYSRDCEPMRGGHEDNYYYQLAHWIRKYKGVRPLPRIPGPGNIRIDGIFNDWSDIQPEYRDARGDITHRDHKGFGEIHY
;
A
#
# COMPACT_ATOMS: atom_id res chain seq x y z
N PHE A 1 -19.21 -6.01 0.04
CA PHE A 1 -18.22 -7.05 0.33
C PHE A 1 -18.90 -8.17 1.08
N GLY A 2 -18.57 -9.46 0.76
CA GLY A 2 -19.17 -10.61 1.38
C GLY A 2 -18.76 -10.81 2.84
N ASP A 3 -19.27 -11.88 3.47
CA ASP A 3 -18.88 -12.27 4.83
C ASP A 3 -17.40 -12.68 4.85
N PRO A 4 -16.53 -11.99 5.63
CA PRO A 4 -15.11 -12.30 5.70
C PRO A 4 -14.80 -13.55 6.56
N MET A 5 -15.76 -14.06 7.35
CA MET A 5 -15.53 -15.10 8.33
C MET A 5 -15.00 -16.41 7.74
N PRO A 6 -15.51 -16.93 6.60
CA PRO A 6 -14.97 -18.15 6.03
C PRO A 6 -13.49 -18.05 5.64
N VAL A 7 -13.06 -16.87 5.19
CA VAL A 7 -11.64 -16.61 4.87
C VAL A 7 -10.80 -16.55 6.13
N LEU A 8 -11.28 -15.84 7.15
CA LEU A 8 -10.58 -15.72 8.43
C LEU A 8 -10.43 -17.08 9.14
N GLU A 9 -11.50 -17.87 9.19
CA GLU A 9 -11.50 -19.23 9.76
C GLU A 9 -10.48 -20.13 9.04
N ARG A 10 -10.45 -20.06 7.72
CA ARG A 10 -9.49 -20.83 6.94
C ARG A 10 -8.05 -20.41 7.19
N VAL A 11 -7.77 -19.13 7.20
CA VAL A 11 -6.42 -18.59 7.51
C VAL A 11 -6.01 -18.95 8.94
N TRP A 12 -6.95 -18.96 9.89
CA TRP A 12 -6.72 -19.42 11.24
C TRP A 12 -6.31 -20.90 11.29
N GLU A 13 -7.11 -21.79 10.72
CA GLU A 13 -6.84 -23.24 10.76
C GLU A 13 -5.61 -23.65 9.93
N ASP A 14 -5.39 -23.03 8.76
CA ASP A 14 -4.33 -23.42 7.82
C ASP A 14 -2.97 -22.78 8.15
N LEU A 15 -2.93 -21.64 8.84
CA LEU A 15 -1.70 -20.86 9.02
C LEU A 15 -1.38 -20.56 10.49
N TYR A 16 -2.29 -19.87 11.18
CA TYR A 16 -1.97 -19.31 12.49
C TYR A 16 -2.02 -20.36 13.60
N LYS A 17 -3.04 -21.18 13.66
CA LYS A 17 -3.21 -22.22 14.68
C LYS A 17 -2.10 -23.28 14.66
N PRO A 18 -1.64 -23.77 13.49
CA PRO A 18 -0.47 -24.64 13.43
C PRO A 18 0.88 -23.92 13.61
N GLY A 19 0.91 -22.59 13.72
CA GLY A 19 2.15 -21.82 13.92
C GLY A 19 3.07 -21.75 12.71
N LEU A 20 2.53 -21.84 11.49
CA LEU A 20 3.36 -21.83 10.29
C LEU A 20 3.95 -20.44 10.04
N TRP A 21 5.27 -20.38 9.85
CA TRP A 21 6.04 -19.16 9.56
C TRP A 21 5.80 -18.02 10.56
N GLU A 22 5.77 -18.37 11.84
CA GLU A 22 5.46 -17.43 12.93
C GLU A 22 6.36 -16.21 12.98
N ASP A 23 7.60 -16.32 12.55
CA ASP A 23 8.60 -15.26 12.43
C ASP A 23 8.26 -14.22 11.34
N LEU A 24 7.38 -14.54 10.40
CA LEU A 24 6.92 -13.64 9.33
C LEU A 24 5.62 -12.91 9.70
N TRP A 25 4.96 -13.24 10.81
CA TRP A 25 3.68 -12.61 11.15
C TRP A 25 3.88 -11.16 11.58
N PHE A 26 3.14 -10.27 10.93
CA PHE A 26 3.10 -8.88 11.35
C PHE A 26 2.35 -8.75 12.69
N ARG A 27 3.05 -8.25 13.72
CA ARG A 27 2.50 -8.14 15.06
C ARG A 27 2.20 -6.69 15.42
N TRP A 28 1.05 -6.47 16.04
CA TRP A 28 0.63 -5.21 16.58
C TRP A 28 0.17 -5.39 18.01
N GLU A 29 0.65 -4.55 18.91
CA GLU A 29 0.40 -4.72 20.36
C GLU A 29 0.75 -6.13 20.88
N GLY A 30 1.82 -6.72 20.35
CA GLY A 30 2.35 -8.03 20.75
C GLY A 30 1.67 -9.26 20.14
N LYS A 31 0.56 -9.10 19.42
CA LYS A 31 -0.20 -10.19 18.76
C LYS A 31 -0.22 -10.02 17.25
N PRO A 32 -0.43 -11.09 16.49
CA PRO A 32 -0.66 -10.96 15.05
C PRO A 32 -1.82 -10.02 14.75
N LEU A 33 -1.61 -9.10 13.79
CA LEU A 33 -2.65 -8.15 13.37
C LEU A 33 -3.60 -8.80 12.36
N ILE A 34 -4.90 -8.56 12.53
CA ILE A 34 -5.91 -8.91 11.56
C ILE A 34 -6.90 -7.76 11.34
N LEU A 35 -7.19 -7.45 10.08
CA LEU A 35 -8.20 -6.46 9.71
C LEU A 35 -9.57 -7.15 9.62
N ALA A 36 -10.25 -7.22 10.75
CA ALA A 36 -11.58 -7.84 10.84
C ALA A 36 -12.38 -7.24 11.99
N ASN A 37 -13.70 -7.40 11.95
CA ASN A 37 -14.56 -7.04 13.06
C ASN A 37 -14.58 -8.19 14.10
N PRO A 38 -14.03 -7.99 15.31
CA PRO A 38 -13.98 -9.01 16.34
C PRO A 38 -15.37 -9.50 16.81
N ASP A 39 -16.44 -8.72 16.57
CA ASP A 39 -17.78 -9.11 17.00
C ASP A 39 -18.32 -10.31 16.20
N TYR A 40 -17.80 -10.54 15.00
CA TYR A 40 -18.16 -11.71 14.18
C TYR A 40 -17.37 -12.98 14.56
N VAL A 41 -16.25 -12.84 15.28
CA VAL A 41 -15.41 -13.97 15.67
C VAL A 41 -16.02 -14.67 16.88
N LYS A 42 -16.54 -15.89 16.69
CA LYS A 42 -17.17 -16.69 17.74
C LYS A 42 -16.18 -17.52 18.54
N ASP A 43 -15.11 -17.97 17.89
CA ASP A 43 -14.07 -18.77 18.53
C ASP A 43 -13.28 -17.92 19.55
N PRO A 44 -13.31 -18.28 20.85
CA PRO A 44 -12.61 -17.51 21.87
C PRO A 44 -11.08 -17.61 21.78
N GLU A 45 -10.54 -18.70 21.26
CA GLU A 45 -9.10 -18.88 21.06
C GLU A 45 -8.61 -17.94 19.98
N MET A 46 -9.27 -17.94 18.81
CA MET A 46 -8.99 -17.01 17.72
C MET A 46 -9.13 -15.56 18.17
N ARG A 47 -10.18 -15.24 18.94
CA ARG A 47 -10.44 -13.91 19.46
C ARG A 47 -9.35 -13.41 20.42
N ALA A 48 -8.77 -14.30 21.21
CA ALA A 48 -7.68 -13.98 22.13
C ALA A 48 -6.31 -13.88 21.45
N PHE A 49 -6.15 -14.55 20.32
CA PHE A 49 -4.89 -14.66 19.59
C PHE A 49 -4.51 -13.39 18.83
N PHE A 50 -5.47 -12.78 18.13
CA PHE A 50 -5.21 -11.63 17.27
C PHE A 50 -5.34 -10.28 17.98
N THR A 51 -4.62 -9.29 17.48
CA THR A 51 -4.99 -7.89 17.59
C THR A 51 -5.90 -7.54 16.41
N PHE A 52 -7.10 -7.09 16.72
CA PHE A 52 -8.09 -6.73 15.71
C PHE A 52 -8.06 -5.24 15.43
N ARG A 53 -8.14 -4.87 14.14
CA ARG A 53 -8.53 -3.53 13.70
C ARG A 53 -9.71 -3.65 12.74
N ARG A 54 -10.80 -2.92 13.04
CA ARG A 54 -11.98 -2.93 12.18
C ARG A 54 -11.68 -2.14 10.91
N PRO A 55 -11.79 -2.72 9.71
CA PRO A 55 -11.60 -1.99 8.48
C PRO A 55 -12.77 -1.02 8.26
N MET A 56 -12.46 0.24 7.97
CA MET A 56 -13.44 1.28 7.65
C MET A 56 -13.36 1.62 6.16
N PRO A 57 -14.27 1.11 5.34
CA PRO A 57 -14.30 1.42 3.91
C PRO A 57 -14.97 2.76 3.57
N ASP A 58 -15.58 3.44 4.55
CA ASP A 58 -16.24 4.73 4.31
C ASP A 58 -15.23 5.88 4.40
N TYR A 59 -14.95 6.46 3.24
CA TYR A 59 -13.96 7.53 3.08
C TYR A 59 -14.43 8.90 3.57
N TRP A 60 -15.72 9.05 3.86
CA TRP A 60 -16.35 10.34 4.15
C TRP A 60 -16.72 10.49 5.61
N LEU A 61 -17.13 9.38 6.23
CA LEU A 61 -17.56 9.42 7.62
C LEU A 61 -16.40 9.34 8.60
N GLY A 62 -15.26 8.80 8.15
CA GLY A 62 -14.12 8.56 9.02
C GLY A 62 -14.39 7.53 10.12
N PRO A 63 -13.53 7.50 11.17
CA PRO A 63 -13.67 6.55 12.25
C PRO A 63 -14.88 6.86 13.14
N SER A 64 -15.64 5.82 13.50
CA SER A 64 -16.74 5.89 14.47
C SER A 64 -16.31 5.53 15.90
N GLY A 65 -15.07 5.12 16.09
CA GLY A 65 -14.50 4.75 17.40
C GLY A 65 -13.04 4.33 17.28
N PRO A 66 -12.42 3.90 18.39
CA PRO A 66 -11.03 3.44 18.38
C PRO A 66 -10.88 2.08 17.70
N ASP A 67 -9.63 1.66 17.47
CA ASP A 67 -9.27 0.36 16.92
C ASP A 67 -9.84 0.11 15.51
N GLN A 68 -9.96 1.18 14.73
CA GLN A 68 -10.38 1.15 13.33
C GLN A 68 -9.23 1.61 12.45
N TRP A 69 -9.05 0.96 11.29
CA TRP A 69 -8.09 1.37 10.28
C TRP A 69 -8.78 1.52 8.93
N SER A 70 -8.41 2.55 8.18
CA SER A 70 -8.83 2.68 6.80
C SER A 70 -7.79 2.07 5.86
N TRP A 71 -8.22 1.77 4.65
CA TRP A 71 -7.36 1.38 3.54
C TRP A 71 -7.49 2.32 2.34
N LEU A 72 -8.49 3.18 2.37
CA LEU A 72 -8.72 4.26 1.42
C LEU A 72 -9.20 5.49 2.17
N GLU A 73 -8.75 6.66 1.76
CA GLU A 73 -9.17 7.95 2.30
C GLU A 73 -9.14 9.02 1.21
N VAL A 74 -9.96 10.05 1.38
CA VAL A 74 -9.87 11.29 0.60
C VAL A 74 -9.11 12.35 1.38
N TYR A 75 -8.47 13.25 0.66
CA TYR A 75 -7.77 14.37 1.28
C TYR A 75 -8.77 15.46 1.77
N PRO A 76 -8.60 16.00 2.98
CA PRO A 76 -7.66 15.58 4.02
C PRO A 76 -8.10 14.27 4.70
N GLN A 77 -7.15 13.33 4.84
CA GLN A 77 -7.44 12.01 5.38
C GLN A 77 -7.82 12.06 6.84
N HIS A 78 -8.69 11.15 7.28
CA HIS A 78 -9.02 11.02 8.70
C HIS A 78 -7.86 10.41 9.49
N GLU A 79 -7.76 10.81 10.76
CA GLU A 79 -6.87 10.20 11.74
C GLU A 79 -7.59 9.04 12.44
N PHE A 80 -7.09 7.82 12.30
CA PHE A 80 -7.60 6.64 13.00
C PHE A 80 -6.84 6.47 14.31
N LYS A 81 -7.57 6.54 15.43
CA LYS A 81 -6.98 6.60 16.76
C LYS A 81 -7.12 5.28 17.50
N ASN A 82 -6.12 4.97 18.31
CA ASN A 82 -6.18 3.88 19.27
C ASN A 82 -7.00 4.29 20.54
N ARG A 83 -7.16 3.35 21.47
CA ARG A 83 -7.90 3.59 22.72
C ARG A 83 -7.29 4.64 23.64
N ARG A 84 -6.02 5.01 23.42
CA ARG A 84 -5.36 6.09 24.14
C ARG A 84 -5.57 7.47 23.53
N GLY A 85 -6.26 7.53 22.38
CA GLY A 85 -6.50 8.75 21.63
C GLY A 85 -5.32 9.21 20.76
N GLU A 86 -4.29 8.38 20.63
CA GLU A 86 -3.13 8.65 19.77
C GLU A 86 -3.47 8.32 18.32
N THR A 87 -2.99 9.11 17.37
CA THR A 87 -3.13 8.83 15.93
C THR A 87 -2.36 7.58 15.57
N GLU A 88 -3.07 6.48 15.37
CA GLU A 88 -2.47 5.17 15.14
C GLU A 88 -2.23 4.91 13.66
N GLN A 89 -3.22 5.23 12.82
CA GLN A 89 -3.15 4.89 11.40
C GLN A 89 -3.72 6.01 10.53
N MET A 90 -3.10 6.18 9.36
CA MET A 90 -3.62 6.98 8.25
C MET A 90 -3.35 6.26 6.93
N SER A 91 -4.22 6.48 5.93
CA SER A 91 -4.04 5.95 4.57
C SER A 91 -3.53 7.03 3.63
N VAL A 92 -2.71 6.65 2.66
CA VAL A 92 -2.27 7.49 1.56
C VAL A 92 -2.45 6.76 0.23
N GLY A 93 -2.79 7.48 -0.82
CA GLY A 93 -2.98 6.92 -2.15
C GLY A 93 -2.56 7.89 -3.26
N VAL A 94 -2.28 7.36 -4.44
CA VAL A 94 -1.82 8.16 -5.58
C VAL A 94 -2.93 8.97 -6.25
N ALA A 95 -4.18 8.56 -6.06
CA ALA A 95 -5.38 9.24 -6.51
C ALA A 95 -6.57 8.87 -5.62
N GLN A 96 -7.69 9.54 -5.77
CA GLN A 96 -8.86 9.41 -4.89
C GLN A 96 -10.09 8.99 -5.69
N ASN A 97 -10.73 7.87 -5.31
CA ASN A 97 -12.02 7.42 -5.87
C ASN A 97 -13.17 8.31 -5.37
N ALA A 98 -13.10 9.60 -5.66
CA ALA A 98 -14.05 10.59 -5.19
C ALA A 98 -14.19 11.73 -6.19
N LEU A 99 -15.34 12.36 -6.18
CA LEU A 99 -15.59 13.58 -6.96
C LEU A 99 -15.36 14.81 -6.09
N PRO A 100 -14.84 15.90 -6.66
CA PRO A 100 -14.74 17.16 -5.93
C PRO A 100 -16.06 17.60 -5.34
N ASN A 101 -16.05 18.00 -4.06
CA ASN A 101 -17.21 18.58 -3.36
C ASN A 101 -18.48 17.69 -3.39
N THR A 102 -18.33 16.39 -3.56
CA THR A 102 -19.44 15.44 -3.58
C THR A 102 -19.18 14.35 -2.57
N PRO A 103 -20.03 14.12 -1.56
CA PRO A 103 -19.83 13.03 -0.62
C PRO A 103 -20.01 11.66 -1.28
N GLY A 104 -19.21 10.70 -0.85
CA GLY A 104 -19.27 9.32 -1.31
C GLY A 104 -18.21 8.95 -2.36
N PRO A 105 -17.88 7.66 -2.48
CA PRO A 105 -16.90 7.18 -3.42
C PRO A 105 -17.38 7.31 -4.87
N ALA A 106 -16.45 7.55 -5.80
CA ALA A 106 -16.71 7.63 -7.23
C ALA A 106 -15.76 6.72 -8.01
N PRO A 107 -16.24 6.04 -9.07
CA PRO A 107 -15.35 5.28 -9.94
C PRO A 107 -14.38 6.22 -10.67
N MET A 108 -13.17 5.74 -10.94
CA MET A 108 -12.16 6.50 -11.68
C MET A 108 -12.63 6.88 -13.09
N SER A 109 -13.55 6.10 -13.68
CA SER A 109 -14.15 6.41 -14.98
C SER A 109 -15.37 7.33 -14.92
N HIS A 110 -15.66 7.99 -13.79
CA HIS A 110 -16.81 8.86 -13.66
C HIS A 110 -16.74 10.05 -14.64
N THR A 111 -17.85 10.39 -15.32
CA THR A 111 -17.89 11.42 -16.38
C THR A 111 -17.50 12.81 -15.92
N ARG A 112 -17.76 13.15 -14.65
CA ARG A 112 -17.32 14.44 -14.07
C ARG A 112 -15.83 14.47 -13.73
N GLY A 113 -15.12 13.34 -13.86
CA GLY A 113 -13.73 13.17 -13.45
C GLY A 113 -13.57 13.00 -11.95
N ALA A 114 -12.95 11.88 -11.54
CA ALA A 114 -12.51 11.67 -10.15
C ALA A 114 -11.31 12.58 -9.80
N MET A 115 -10.96 12.65 -8.53
CA MET A 115 -9.75 13.35 -8.09
C MET A 115 -8.52 12.48 -8.40
N GLY A 116 -8.02 12.62 -9.61
CA GLY A 116 -6.94 11.81 -10.17
C GLY A 116 -5.56 12.12 -9.60
N ARG A 117 -4.53 11.59 -10.27
CA ARG A 117 -3.12 11.73 -9.85
C ARG A 117 -2.62 13.17 -9.81
N SER A 118 -3.15 14.03 -10.69
CA SER A 118 -2.79 15.45 -10.76
C SER A 118 -3.62 16.34 -9.82
N TRP A 119 -4.55 15.77 -9.06
CA TRP A 119 -5.39 16.53 -8.13
C TRP A 119 -4.60 16.93 -6.88
N HIS A 120 -4.53 18.23 -6.59
CA HIS A 120 -3.94 18.79 -5.39
C HIS A 120 -4.45 20.22 -5.15
N ASN A 121 -4.30 20.74 -3.95
CA ASN A 121 -4.74 22.11 -3.59
C ASN A 121 -6.19 22.41 -4.01
N GLY A 122 -7.06 21.40 -3.95
CA GLY A 122 -8.48 21.54 -4.30
C GLY A 122 -8.80 21.59 -5.80
N GLY A 123 -7.84 21.25 -6.69
CA GLY A 123 -8.02 21.28 -8.12
C GLY A 123 -7.14 20.31 -8.90
N LYS A 124 -7.52 20.07 -10.16
CA LYS A 124 -6.69 19.34 -11.09
C LYS A 124 -5.61 20.25 -11.68
N ASP A 125 -4.36 19.85 -11.63
CA ASP A 125 -3.28 20.57 -12.30
C ASP A 125 -3.45 20.51 -13.82
N PRO A 126 -3.38 21.65 -14.51
CA PRO A 126 -3.61 21.72 -15.96
C PRO A 126 -2.38 21.29 -16.80
N SER A 127 -1.21 21.06 -16.18
CA SER A 127 -0.01 20.67 -16.90
C SER A 127 -0.19 19.30 -17.58
N PRO A 128 0.19 19.14 -18.84
CA PRO A 128 0.14 17.86 -19.53
C PRO A 128 0.96 16.75 -18.86
N ASP A 129 2.01 17.11 -18.13
CA ASP A 129 2.89 16.18 -17.43
C ASP A 129 2.51 15.98 -15.96
N ALA A 130 1.45 16.64 -15.47
CA ALA A 130 1.04 16.56 -14.07
C ALA A 130 0.82 15.13 -13.56
N VAL A 131 0.35 14.24 -14.43
CA VAL A 131 0.18 12.81 -14.13
C VAL A 131 1.47 12.11 -13.70
N LYS A 132 2.62 12.63 -14.10
CA LYS A 132 3.93 12.07 -13.75
C LYS A 132 4.50 12.60 -12.42
N LEU A 133 3.94 13.70 -11.92
CA LEU A 133 4.53 14.45 -10.80
C LEU A 133 4.07 13.94 -9.43
N GLY A 134 3.01 13.11 -9.38
CA GLY A 134 2.49 12.54 -8.14
C GLY A 134 1.98 13.59 -7.16
N LEU A 135 1.31 14.62 -7.64
CA LEU A 135 0.88 15.78 -6.85
C LEU A 135 -0.12 15.40 -5.75
N ASN A 136 -1.12 14.56 -6.08
CA ASN A 136 -2.05 14.06 -5.08
C ASN A 136 -1.36 13.18 -4.02
N PHE A 137 -0.43 12.34 -4.45
CA PHE A 137 0.32 11.46 -3.57
C PHE A 137 1.22 12.25 -2.60
N ASP A 138 1.88 13.31 -3.11
CA ASP A 138 2.70 14.22 -2.32
C ASP A 138 1.86 14.96 -1.25
N GLU A 139 0.69 15.47 -1.64
CA GLU A 139 -0.22 16.17 -0.73
C GLU A 139 -0.69 15.26 0.41
N GLN A 140 -1.12 14.03 0.10
CA GLN A 140 -1.55 13.07 1.11
C GLN A 140 -0.43 12.64 2.06
N TRP A 141 0.78 12.40 1.53
CA TRP A 141 1.93 12.06 2.34
C TRP A 141 2.36 13.19 3.28
N ARG A 142 2.40 14.44 2.78
CA ARG A 142 2.73 15.59 3.62
C ARG A 142 1.77 15.73 4.78
N TYR A 143 0.49 15.59 4.50
CA TYR A 143 -0.54 15.66 5.53
C TYR A 143 -0.41 14.52 6.54
N ALA A 144 -0.23 13.28 6.08
CA ALA A 144 -0.02 12.15 6.98
C ALA A 144 1.23 12.34 7.87
N LEU A 145 2.35 12.82 7.31
CA LEU A 145 3.56 13.09 8.10
C LEU A 145 3.38 14.23 9.12
N GLU A 146 2.55 15.24 8.80
CA GLU A 146 2.21 16.30 9.75
C GLU A 146 1.44 15.75 10.98
N LYS A 147 0.59 14.74 10.77
CA LYS A 147 -0.18 14.08 11.83
C LYS A 147 0.61 13.01 12.60
N ASP A 148 1.76 12.59 12.08
CA ASP A 148 2.69 11.64 12.70
C ASP A 148 2.04 10.35 13.20
N PRO A 149 1.30 9.60 12.34
CA PRO A 149 0.67 8.36 12.77
C PRO A 149 1.72 7.26 13.01
N THR A 150 1.38 6.32 13.89
CA THR A 150 2.25 5.15 14.15
C THR A 150 2.36 4.23 12.93
N PHE A 151 1.33 4.20 12.09
CA PHE A 151 1.27 3.36 10.88
C PHE A 151 0.68 4.13 9.70
N ILE A 152 1.32 4.07 8.55
CA ILE A 152 0.78 4.59 7.28
C ILE A 152 0.48 3.42 6.36
N PHE A 153 -0.77 3.31 5.92
CA PHE A 153 -1.20 2.35 4.92
C PHE A 153 -1.15 2.99 3.53
N VAL A 154 -0.31 2.44 2.65
CA VAL A 154 -0.22 2.89 1.25
C VAL A 154 -1.16 2.05 0.43
N THR A 155 -2.19 2.67 -0.14
CA THR A 155 -3.21 1.98 -0.93
C THR A 155 -2.89 2.04 -2.41
N GLY A 156 -3.02 0.89 -3.08
CA GLY A 156 -2.84 0.78 -4.52
C GLY A 156 -1.39 0.55 -4.92
N TRP A 157 -0.96 -0.72 -4.91
CA TRP A 157 0.30 -1.11 -5.54
C TRP A 157 0.05 -1.51 -7.00
N ASN A 158 -0.80 -2.50 -7.25
CA ASN A 158 -1.05 -3.05 -8.59
C ASN A 158 -2.44 -3.70 -8.75
N GLU A 159 -3.47 -3.07 -8.29
CA GLU A 159 -4.85 -3.56 -8.46
C GLU A 159 -5.38 -3.29 -9.90
N TRP A 160 -4.65 -3.77 -10.91
CA TRP A 160 -4.95 -3.51 -12.32
C TRP A 160 -6.30 -4.03 -12.78
N ILE A 161 -6.91 -5.00 -12.06
CA ILE A 161 -8.20 -5.62 -12.36
C ILE A 161 -9.12 -5.48 -11.15
N ALA A 162 -9.44 -4.25 -10.77
CA ALA A 162 -10.39 -3.99 -9.67
C ALA A 162 -11.86 -4.27 -10.03
N GLY A 163 -12.11 -4.75 -11.23
CA GLY A 163 -13.43 -5.08 -11.72
C GLY A 163 -14.04 -4.00 -12.62
N ARG A 164 -14.87 -4.46 -13.52
CA ARG A 164 -15.70 -3.65 -14.40
C ARG A 164 -17.16 -3.84 -14.02
N PHE A 165 -17.79 -2.79 -13.57
CA PHE A 165 -19.17 -2.83 -13.08
C PHE A 165 -20.08 -2.11 -14.08
N GLN A 166 -21.26 -2.68 -14.34
CA GLN A 166 -22.28 -1.96 -15.12
C GLN A 166 -22.99 -0.90 -14.28
N LYS A 167 -23.02 -1.10 -12.96
CA LYS A 167 -23.70 -0.23 -12.03
C LYS A 167 -22.91 -0.21 -10.71
N TRP A 168 -22.64 0.96 -10.19
CA TRP A 168 -22.03 1.12 -8.87
C TRP A 168 -23.13 1.33 -7.84
N SER A 169 -23.26 0.42 -6.89
CA SER A 169 -24.41 0.33 -5.98
C SER A 169 -24.56 1.49 -4.98
N ILE A 170 -23.51 2.28 -4.79
CA ILE A 170 -23.52 3.42 -3.84
C ILE A 170 -24.09 4.70 -4.50
N TYR A 171 -24.18 4.71 -5.82
CA TYR A 171 -24.71 5.85 -6.57
C TYR A 171 -26.14 5.57 -6.96
N THR A 172 -27.00 6.50 -6.55
CA THR A 172 -28.44 6.48 -6.90
C THR A 172 -28.74 7.35 -8.10
N ASP A 173 -27.75 8.10 -8.63
CA ASP A 173 -27.97 8.95 -9.77
C ASP A 173 -27.84 8.19 -11.10
N GLU A 174 -28.57 8.61 -12.11
CA GLU A 174 -28.58 7.96 -13.43
C GLU A 174 -27.24 8.04 -14.15
N THR A 175 -26.35 8.97 -13.74
CA THR A 175 -25.02 9.15 -14.31
C THR A 175 -24.07 8.05 -13.91
N SER A 176 -24.41 7.26 -12.90
CA SER A 176 -23.65 6.09 -12.48
C SER A 176 -23.82 4.85 -13.38
N TYR A 177 -24.76 4.89 -14.32
CA TYR A 177 -24.98 3.82 -15.29
C TYR A 177 -24.19 4.04 -16.56
N TYR A 178 -23.27 3.12 -16.83
CA TYR A 178 -22.46 3.14 -18.05
C TYR A 178 -22.67 1.88 -18.87
N PRO A 179 -23.21 1.95 -20.08
CA PRO A 179 -23.35 0.81 -20.97
C PRO A 179 -22.03 0.10 -21.27
N GLY A 180 -20.92 0.84 -21.24
CA GLY A 180 -19.56 0.33 -21.40
C GLY A 180 -18.93 -0.27 -20.14
N GLY A 181 -19.55 -0.08 -18.98
CA GLY A 181 -19.04 -0.46 -17.67
C GLY A 181 -18.26 0.66 -16.96
N LEU A 182 -18.28 0.60 -15.65
CA LEU A 182 -17.55 1.48 -14.73
C LEU A 182 -16.23 0.85 -14.34
N PHE A 183 -15.16 1.63 -14.33
CA PHE A 183 -13.86 1.22 -13.85
C PHE A 183 -13.60 1.93 -12.50
N VAL A 184 -13.55 1.15 -11.44
CA VAL A 184 -13.49 1.68 -10.07
C VAL A 184 -12.13 2.29 -9.78
N ASP A 185 -11.06 1.56 -10.06
CA ASP A 185 -9.70 1.90 -9.63
C ASP A 185 -8.75 2.24 -10.77
N GLN A 186 -8.98 1.69 -11.97
CA GLN A 186 -8.11 1.83 -13.14
C GLN A 186 -8.92 2.21 -14.37
N TYR A 187 -8.68 3.40 -14.92
CA TYR A 187 -9.35 3.87 -16.14
C TYR A 187 -8.38 4.48 -17.15
N THR A 188 -7.65 5.49 -16.73
CA THR A 188 -6.58 6.13 -17.53
C THR A 188 -5.37 6.36 -16.62
N GLN A 189 -4.25 6.83 -17.17
CA GLN A 189 -3.08 7.19 -16.36
C GLN A 189 -3.40 8.25 -15.30
N GLU A 190 -4.22 9.24 -15.65
CA GLU A 190 -4.68 10.25 -14.69
C GLU A 190 -5.62 9.65 -13.65
N TYR A 191 -6.56 8.84 -14.10
CA TYR A 191 -7.60 8.24 -13.27
C TYR A 191 -7.28 6.78 -12.96
N SER A 192 -6.29 6.59 -12.11
CA SER A 192 -5.83 5.31 -11.59
C SER A 192 -5.09 5.50 -10.27
N ARG A 193 -5.03 4.46 -9.43
CA ARG A 193 -4.57 4.56 -8.04
C ARG A 193 -3.29 3.82 -7.72
N ASP A 194 -2.75 3.03 -8.65
CA ASP A 194 -1.59 2.19 -8.33
C ASP A 194 -0.27 2.90 -8.53
N CYS A 195 0.69 2.60 -7.66
CA CYS A 195 2.03 3.16 -7.70
C CYS A 195 3.08 2.20 -8.28
N GLU A 196 2.68 1.01 -8.76
CA GLU A 196 3.55 0.10 -9.47
C GLU A 196 4.14 0.78 -10.71
N PRO A 197 5.43 0.56 -11.02
CA PRO A 197 6.03 1.01 -12.27
C PRO A 197 5.27 0.51 -13.50
N MET A 198 5.16 1.34 -14.52
CA MET A 198 4.51 0.98 -15.77
C MET A 198 5.40 1.28 -16.98
N ARG A 199 5.18 0.55 -18.06
CA ARG A 199 5.87 0.85 -19.31
C ARG A 199 5.23 2.08 -19.99
N GLY A 200 6.00 3.13 -20.18
CA GLY A 200 5.50 4.42 -20.67
C GLY A 200 4.71 5.18 -19.59
N GLY A 201 4.10 6.31 -19.95
CA GLY A 201 3.33 7.10 -19.00
C GLY A 201 4.18 7.67 -17.86
N HIS A 202 3.81 7.37 -16.62
CA HIS A 202 4.55 7.83 -15.45
C HIS A 202 5.79 6.97 -15.12
N GLU A 203 6.01 5.86 -15.83
CA GLU A 203 7.15 4.95 -15.67
C GLU A 203 7.31 4.50 -14.20
N ASP A 204 8.47 4.74 -13.59
CA ASP A 204 8.77 4.38 -12.19
C ASP A 204 8.71 5.58 -11.21
N ASN A 205 8.19 6.72 -11.65
CA ASN A 205 8.14 7.95 -10.84
C ASN A 205 7.45 7.75 -9.50
N TYR A 206 6.31 7.06 -9.48
CA TYR A 206 5.55 6.80 -8.25
C TYR A 206 6.27 5.83 -7.31
N TYR A 207 7.01 4.87 -7.86
CA TYR A 207 7.84 3.97 -7.06
C TYR A 207 8.93 4.76 -6.30
N TYR A 208 9.66 5.62 -7.00
CA TYR A 208 10.69 6.44 -6.36
C TYR A 208 10.10 7.46 -5.38
N GLN A 209 8.95 8.02 -5.70
CA GLN A 209 8.25 8.91 -4.77
C GLN A 209 7.80 8.14 -3.50
N LEU A 210 7.26 6.93 -3.64
CA LEU A 210 6.93 6.06 -2.51
C LEU A 210 8.17 5.76 -1.66
N ALA A 211 9.28 5.35 -2.28
CA ALA A 211 10.53 5.08 -1.58
C ALA A 211 11.05 6.32 -0.82
N HIS A 212 10.93 7.51 -1.42
CA HIS A 212 11.28 8.77 -0.78
C HIS A 212 10.45 9.03 0.48
N TRP A 213 9.12 8.88 0.40
CA TRP A 213 8.22 9.10 1.52
C TRP A 213 8.38 8.07 2.64
N ILE A 214 8.57 6.79 2.29
CA ILE A 214 8.88 5.74 3.28
C ILE A 214 10.17 6.09 4.04
N ARG A 215 11.20 6.57 3.34
CA ARG A 215 12.45 7.00 3.98
C ARG A 215 12.27 8.20 4.91
N LYS A 216 11.41 9.15 4.54
CA LYS A 216 11.06 10.27 5.42
C LYS A 216 10.31 9.81 6.66
N TYR A 217 9.35 8.92 6.50
CA TYR A 217 8.53 8.41 7.60
C TYR A 217 9.31 7.49 8.55
N LYS A 218 10.04 6.53 8.02
CA LYS A 218 10.76 5.52 8.83
C LYS A 218 12.20 5.90 9.16
N GLY A 219 12.71 6.94 8.55
CA GLY A 219 14.14 7.23 8.53
C GLY A 219 14.90 6.32 7.55
N VAL A 220 16.19 6.53 7.47
CA VAL A 220 17.11 5.73 6.67
C VAL A 220 18.10 5.01 7.58
N ARG A 221 18.42 3.78 7.25
CA ARG A 221 19.54 3.09 7.94
C ARG A 221 20.82 3.89 7.71
N PRO A 222 21.68 4.03 8.72
CA PRO A 222 23.02 4.59 8.51
C PRO A 222 23.70 3.85 7.36
N LEU A 223 24.41 4.57 6.53
CA LEU A 223 25.25 3.93 5.52
C LEU A 223 26.21 2.95 6.21
N PRO A 224 26.43 1.76 5.63
CA PRO A 224 27.45 0.86 6.14
C PRO A 224 28.77 1.61 6.27
N ARG A 225 29.46 1.42 7.38
CA ARG A 225 30.77 2.03 7.58
C ARG A 225 31.74 1.36 6.59
N ILE A 226 32.19 2.14 5.63
CA ILE A 226 33.22 1.69 4.68
C ILE A 226 34.55 1.64 5.46
N PRO A 227 35.20 0.48 5.61
CA PRO A 227 36.52 0.41 6.18
C PRO A 227 37.51 1.19 5.31
N GLY A 228 38.65 1.57 5.86
CA GLY A 228 39.71 2.21 5.10
C GLY A 228 40.23 1.33 3.96
N PRO A 229 41.13 1.84 3.09
CA PRO A 229 41.67 1.08 1.98
C PRO A 229 42.23 -0.27 2.44
N GLY A 230 41.74 -1.36 1.87
CA GLY A 230 42.23 -2.70 2.10
C GLY A 230 43.15 -3.18 0.93
N ASN A 231 44.09 -4.04 1.21
CA ASN A 231 44.91 -4.68 0.18
C ASN A 231 44.21 -5.96 -0.31
N ILE A 232 43.51 -5.86 -1.43
CA ILE A 232 42.87 -7.01 -2.10
C ILE A 232 43.73 -7.38 -3.29
N ARG A 233 43.98 -8.70 -3.44
CA ARG A 233 44.63 -9.28 -4.64
C ARG A 233 43.57 -9.94 -5.51
N ILE A 234 43.59 -9.66 -6.78
CA ILE A 234 42.73 -10.33 -7.77
C ILE A 234 43.47 -11.56 -8.28
N ASP A 235 43.54 -12.61 -7.47
CA ASP A 235 44.27 -13.85 -7.75
C ASP A 235 43.41 -15.13 -7.72
N GLY A 236 42.09 -14.98 -7.55
CA GLY A 236 41.17 -16.11 -7.45
C GLY A 236 41.07 -16.71 -6.05
N ILE A 237 41.75 -16.14 -5.06
CA ILE A 237 41.66 -16.52 -3.65
C ILE A 237 40.92 -15.41 -2.90
N PHE A 238 39.80 -15.74 -2.26
CA PHE A 238 38.88 -14.76 -1.67
C PHE A 238 39.07 -14.53 -0.16
N ASN A 239 40.17 -15.04 0.43
CA ASN A 239 40.38 -14.91 1.88
C ASN A 239 40.57 -13.44 2.35
N ASP A 240 41.12 -12.59 1.50
CA ASP A 240 41.35 -11.18 1.76
C ASP A 240 40.06 -10.31 1.57
N TRP A 241 38.97 -10.95 1.11
CA TRP A 241 37.66 -10.29 1.02
C TRP A 241 36.81 -10.51 2.25
N SER A 242 37.17 -11.40 3.18
CA SER A 242 36.35 -11.79 4.32
C SER A 242 35.94 -10.62 5.23
N ASP A 243 36.77 -9.58 5.31
CA ASP A 243 36.55 -8.41 6.18
C ASP A 243 36.07 -7.18 5.40
N ILE A 244 35.75 -7.33 4.12
CA ILE A 244 35.30 -6.23 3.27
C ILE A 244 33.81 -5.97 3.51
N GLN A 245 33.48 -4.71 3.79
CA GLN A 245 32.10 -4.26 4.00
C GLN A 245 31.81 -3.03 3.11
N PRO A 246 30.59 -2.85 2.62
CA PRO A 246 29.40 -3.69 2.84
C PRO A 246 29.43 -4.97 1.98
N GLU A 247 28.95 -6.06 2.57
CA GLU A 247 28.72 -7.32 1.85
C GLU A 247 27.27 -7.36 1.35
N TYR A 248 27.11 -7.61 0.05
CA TYR A 248 25.79 -7.84 -0.57
C TYR A 248 25.75 -9.30 -1.00
N ARG A 249 24.76 -10.03 -0.52
CA ARG A 249 24.54 -11.43 -0.88
C ARG A 249 23.29 -11.56 -1.70
N ASP A 250 23.42 -12.16 -2.84
CA ASP A 250 22.31 -12.58 -3.68
C ASP A 250 21.71 -13.89 -3.17
N ALA A 251 20.38 -14.01 -3.20
CA ALA A 251 19.70 -15.22 -2.74
C ALA A 251 19.84 -16.34 -3.78
N ARG A 252 20.32 -17.50 -3.35
CA ARG A 252 20.43 -18.65 -4.26
C ARG A 252 19.05 -19.20 -4.58
N GLY A 253 18.79 -19.49 -5.87
CA GLY A 253 17.55 -20.15 -6.30
C GLY A 253 16.35 -19.20 -6.43
N ASP A 254 16.54 -17.88 -6.45
CA ASP A 254 15.47 -16.91 -6.61
C ASP A 254 15.06 -16.68 -8.08
N ILE A 255 15.89 -17.08 -9.04
CA ILE A 255 15.59 -17.04 -10.48
C ILE A 255 14.95 -18.36 -10.92
N THR A 256 13.62 -18.42 -10.86
CA THR A 256 12.87 -19.65 -11.20
C THR A 256 12.30 -19.65 -12.63
N HIS A 257 12.36 -18.54 -13.35
CA HIS A 257 11.65 -18.35 -14.63
C HIS A 257 12.59 -18.22 -15.85
N ARG A 258 13.90 -18.33 -15.66
CA ARG A 258 14.88 -18.24 -16.74
C ARG A 258 15.75 -19.49 -16.79
N ASP A 259 15.68 -20.21 -17.90
CA ASP A 259 16.60 -21.25 -18.25
C ASP A 259 17.68 -20.67 -19.17
N HIS A 260 18.83 -20.31 -18.61
CA HIS A 260 19.97 -19.80 -19.33
C HIS A 260 20.92 -20.96 -19.66
N LYS A 261 20.87 -21.46 -20.88
CA LYS A 261 21.89 -22.41 -21.36
C LYS A 261 23.30 -21.77 -21.30
N GLY A 262 24.12 -22.25 -20.39
CA GLY A 262 25.55 -21.87 -20.31
C GLY A 262 25.93 -20.93 -19.17
N PHE A 263 24.96 -20.33 -18.47
CA PHE A 263 25.21 -19.57 -17.24
C PHE A 263 24.27 -20.09 -16.18
N GLY A 264 24.82 -20.69 -15.14
CA GLY A 264 24.06 -20.90 -13.92
C GLY A 264 23.62 -19.57 -13.33
N GLU A 265 22.91 -19.64 -12.25
CA GLU A 265 22.55 -18.48 -11.43
C GLU A 265 23.79 -17.60 -11.21
N ILE A 266 23.71 -16.33 -11.59
CA ILE A 266 24.80 -15.38 -11.39
C ILE A 266 24.64 -14.86 -9.95
N HIS A 267 25.64 -15.20 -9.13
CA HIS A 267 25.75 -14.64 -7.77
C HIS A 267 26.68 -13.43 -7.83
N TYR A 268 26.19 -12.28 -7.42
CA TYR A 268 26.98 -11.06 -7.24
C TYR A 268 27.39 -10.89 -5.79
#